data_96cb12fda3b5df036d39014786cd9bf2
#
_entry.id   96cb12fda3b5df036d39014786cd9bf2
#
_cell.length_a   1.000
_cell.length_b   1.000
_cell.length_c   1.000
_cell.angle_alpha   90.00
_cell.angle_beta   90.00
_cell.angle_gamma   90.00
#
_symmetry.space_group_name_H-M   'P 1'
#
loop_
_entity.id
_entity.type
_entity.pdbx_description
1 polymer ?
#
loop_
_entity_poly.entity_id
_entity_poly.type
_entity_poly.pdbx_seq_one_letter_code
_entity_poly.pdbx_strand_id
1 'polypeptide(L)'
;LILFQSFKQELQILTMNERTFYWNSPKELAQKVIKLDEIERRKFFQSLEMHDVPMGSLMGFTKIQIDDDGRVSFYCKPQEYHYNPVGSVHGGFAATLLDSCNGVTAQCNLDKGFISLTLDLKVNYLRPMTADTGEVVATGNITKSGRKVIFVDGELKDSNNKLLATATSTEIIIEV
;
A
#
# COMPACT_ATOMS: atom_id res chain seq x y z
N LEU A 1 37.68 1.55 18.28
CA LEU A 1 36.97 2.48 19.18
C LEU A 1 37.02 3.92 18.63
N ILE A 2 38.19 4.41 18.24
CA ILE A 2 38.39 5.78 17.74
C ILE A 2 37.63 6.03 16.43
N LEU A 3 37.63 5.09 15.47
CA LEU A 3 36.85 5.15 14.23
C LEU A 3 35.34 5.21 14.47
N PHE A 4 34.84 4.51 15.50
CA PHE A 4 33.42 4.49 15.86
C PHE A 4 32.97 5.81 16.51
N GLN A 5 33.84 6.48 17.24
CA GLN A 5 33.57 7.80 17.83
C GLN A 5 33.60 8.91 16.78
N SER A 6 34.51 8.86 15.79
CA SER A 6 34.56 9.78 14.67
C SER A 6 33.29 9.69 13.82
N PHE A 7 32.80 8.47 13.50
CA PHE A 7 31.55 8.26 12.78
C PHE A 7 30.32 8.81 13.52
N LYS A 8 30.28 8.70 14.85
CA LYS A 8 29.17 9.28 15.65
C LYS A 8 29.20 10.82 15.67
N GLN A 9 30.36 11.43 15.62
CA GLN A 9 30.48 12.89 15.55
C GLN A 9 30.04 13.45 14.19
N GLU A 10 30.36 12.77 13.09
CA GLU A 10 29.90 13.16 11.74
C GLU A 10 28.38 13.00 11.58
N LEU A 11 27.76 11.98 12.17
CA LEU A 11 26.30 11.79 12.17
C LEU A 11 25.53 12.87 12.97
N GLN A 12 26.18 13.57 13.91
CA GLN A 12 25.55 14.65 14.68
C GLN A 12 25.33 15.95 13.88
N ILE A 13 25.87 16.05 12.67
CA ILE A 13 25.75 17.22 11.79
C ILE A 13 24.56 17.08 10.82
N LEU A 14 23.89 15.91 10.77
CA LEU A 14 22.77 15.70 9.88
C LEU A 14 21.54 16.49 10.34
N THR A 15 20.93 17.22 9.41
CA THR A 15 19.67 17.95 9.66
C THR A 15 18.53 16.96 9.91
N MET A 16 17.84 17.13 11.04
CA MET A 16 16.63 16.37 11.32
C MET A 16 15.44 17.03 10.62
N ASN A 17 14.64 16.21 9.95
CA ASN A 17 13.37 16.61 9.35
C ASN A 17 12.23 16.01 10.17
N GLU A 18 11.09 16.70 10.22
CA GLU A 18 9.90 16.29 10.97
C GLU A 18 8.74 16.07 10.02
N ARG A 19 7.84 15.15 10.38
CA ARG A 19 6.58 14.90 9.72
C ARG A 19 5.50 14.55 10.73
N THR A 20 4.34 15.18 10.62
CA THR A 20 3.13 14.86 11.41
C THR A 20 2.13 14.14 10.50
N PHE A 21 1.45 13.13 11.03
CA PHE A 21 0.39 12.42 10.34
C PHE A 21 -0.76 12.12 11.30
N TYR A 22 -1.96 11.95 10.74
CA TYR A 22 -3.21 11.73 11.48
C TYR A 22 -3.92 10.52 10.90
N TRP A 23 -4.80 9.88 11.68
CA TRP A 23 -5.60 8.75 11.23
C TRP A 23 -6.88 8.60 12.06
N ASN A 24 -7.92 8.00 11.46
CA ASN A 24 -9.14 7.61 12.13
C ASN A 24 -8.99 6.26 12.85
N SER A 25 -9.94 5.94 13.73
CA SER A 25 -9.95 4.68 14.49
C SER A 25 -10.03 3.45 13.55
N PRO A 26 -8.99 2.59 13.50
CA PRO A 26 -9.02 1.39 12.65
C PRO A 26 -10.16 0.43 13.04
N LYS A 27 -10.53 0.39 14.33
CA LYS A 27 -11.62 -0.44 14.83
C LYS A 27 -12.97 -0.01 14.26
N GLU A 28 -13.21 1.30 14.17
CA GLU A 28 -14.45 1.83 13.61
C GLU A 28 -14.54 1.60 12.11
N LEU A 29 -13.42 1.77 11.39
CA LEU A 29 -13.33 1.46 9.96
C LEU A 29 -13.63 -0.01 9.69
N ALA A 30 -13.02 -0.93 10.44
CA ALA A 30 -13.24 -2.37 10.31
C ALA A 30 -14.71 -2.75 10.56
N GLN A 31 -15.34 -2.18 11.60
CA GLN A 31 -16.75 -2.42 11.92
C GLN A 31 -17.70 -1.95 10.82
N LYS A 32 -17.32 -0.94 10.04
CA LYS A 32 -18.09 -0.50 8.87
C LYS A 32 -17.91 -1.50 7.72
N VAL A 33 -16.67 -1.82 7.37
CA VAL A 33 -16.34 -2.70 6.21
C VAL A 33 -17.04 -4.07 6.30
N ILE A 34 -17.07 -4.70 7.48
CA ILE A 34 -17.68 -6.02 7.71
C ILE A 34 -19.17 -6.05 7.34
N LYS A 35 -19.88 -4.93 7.50
CA LYS A 35 -21.32 -4.82 7.27
C LYS A 35 -21.73 -4.53 5.83
N LEU A 36 -20.77 -4.19 4.97
CA LEU A 36 -21.00 -3.77 3.61
C LEU A 36 -21.00 -4.98 2.66
N ASP A 37 -21.89 -4.95 1.67
CA ASP A 37 -21.79 -5.83 0.51
C ASP A 37 -20.71 -5.36 -0.47
N GLU A 38 -20.52 -6.10 -1.55
CA GLU A 38 -19.49 -5.83 -2.55
C GLU A 38 -19.58 -4.40 -3.13
N ILE A 39 -20.78 -3.96 -3.53
CA ILE A 39 -21.01 -2.65 -4.16
C ILE A 39 -20.81 -1.52 -3.14
N GLU A 40 -21.37 -1.69 -1.95
CA GLU A 40 -21.23 -0.73 -0.85
C GLU A 40 -19.76 -0.61 -0.42
N ARG A 41 -19.04 -1.73 -0.40
CA ARG A 41 -17.63 -1.79 -0.03
C ARG A 41 -16.74 -1.06 -1.03
N ARG A 42 -16.98 -1.22 -2.33
CA ARG A 42 -16.29 -0.45 -3.39
C ARG A 42 -16.51 1.05 -3.22
N LYS A 43 -17.76 1.48 -3.02
CA LYS A 43 -18.09 2.89 -2.77
C LYS A 43 -17.44 3.41 -1.50
N PHE A 44 -17.42 2.61 -0.43
CA PHE A 44 -16.79 2.96 0.84
C PHE A 44 -15.28 3.17 0.67
N PHE A 45 -14.55 2.21 0.11
CA PHE A 45 -13.12 2.36 -0.11
C PHE A 45 -12.77 3.53 -1.05
N GLN A 46 -13.57 3.76 -2.08
CA GLN A 46 -13.37 4.88 -3.00
C GLN A 46 -13.64 6.24 -2.33
N SER A 47 -14.49 6.29 -1.30
CA SER A 47 -14.79 7.51 -0.55
C SER A 47 -13.77 7.83 0.54
N LEU A 48 -12.86 6.90 0.88
CA LEU A 48 -11.85 7.13 1.90
C LEU A 48 -10.83 8.16 1.43
N GLU A 49 -10.59 9.15 2.27
CA GLU A 49 -9.41 9.97 2.16
C GLU A 49 -8.22 9.22 2.80
N MET A 50 -7.05 9.28 2.17
CA MET A 50 -5.94 8.43 2.61
C MET A 50 -5.41 8.77 4.00
N HIS A 51 -5.64 9.97 4.48
CA HIS A 51 -5.36 10.32 5.87
C HIS A 51 -6.33 9.68 6.89
N ASP A 52 -7.48 9.13 6.44
CA ASP A 52 -8.39 8.38 7.32
C ASP A 52 -7.83 7.01 7.71
N VAL A 53 -6.97 6.44 6.88
CA VAL A 53 -6.41 5.10 7.06
C VAL A 53 -5.01 5.20 7.66
N PRO A 54 -4.72 4.54 8.82
CA PRO A 54 -3.41 4.69 9.49
C PRO A 54 -2.21 4.46 8.58
N MET A 55 -2.17 3.34 7.87
CA MET A 55 -1.07 3.01 6.97
C MET A 55 -1.04 3.94 5.75
N GLY A 56 -2.21 4.34 5.22
CA GLY A 56 -2.31 5.30 4.12
C GLY A 56 -1.74 6.66 4.49
N SER A 57 -2.08 7.16 5.70
CA SER A 57 -1.55 8.39 6.25
C SER A 57 -0.03 8.32 6.46
N LEU A 58 0.46 7.23 7.09
CA LEU A 58 1.88 7.00 7.34
C LEU A 58 2.68 6.96 6.03
N MET A 59 2.18 6.27 5.03
CA MET A 59 2.84 6.09 3.73
C MET A 59 2.62 7.27 2.77
N GLY A 60 1.67 8.17 3.07
CA GLY A 60 1.34 9.30 2.22
C GLY A 60 0.64 8.89 0.92
N PHE A 61 -0.24 7.89 1.01
CA PHE A 61 -1.12 7.55 -0.13
C PHE A 61 -2.01 8.75 -0.45
N THR A 62 -2.27 8.99 -1.72
CA THR A 62 -2.98 10.20 -2.17
C THR A 62 -4.41 9.91 -2.62
N LYS A 63 -4.66 8.74 -3.17
CA LYS A 63 -5.95 8.40 -3.78
C LYS A 63 -6.14 6.88 -3.88
N ILE A 64 -7.39 6.42 -3.75
CA ILE A 64 -7.87 5.12 -4.23
C ILE A 64 -8.82 5.35 -5.40
N GLN A 65 -8.74 4.51 -6.41
CA GLN A 65 -9.68 4.44 -7.50
C GLN A 65 -10.11 2.99 -7.70
N ILE A 66 -11.40 2.76 -7.91
CA ILE A 66 -11.96 1.43 -8.11
C ILE A 66 -12.82 1.47 -9.37
N ASP A 67 -12.49 0.61 -10.34
CA ASP A 67 -13.23 0.50 -11.59
C ASP A 67 -14.52 -0.32 -11.40
N ASP A 68 -15.41 -0.27 -12.39
CA ASP A 68 -16.69 -0.97 -12.35
C ASP A 68 -16.53 -2.50 -12.26
N ASP A 69 -15.44 -3.05 -12.80
CA ASP A 69 -15.08 -4.47 -12.72
C ASP A 69 -14.37 -4.86 -11.39
N GLY A 70 -14.23 -3.88 -10.45
CA GLY A 70 -13.64 -4.10 -9.13
C GLY A 70 -12.12 -4.07 -9.08
N ARG A 71 -11.45 -3.65 -10.16
CA ARG A 71 -10.01 -3.41 -10.16
C ARG A 71 -9.70 -2.18 -9.31
N VAL A 72 -8.69 -2.30 -8.46
CA VAL A 72 -8.29 -1.25 -7.53
C VAL A 72 -6.97 -0.63 -7.94
N SER A 73 -6.88 0.69 -7.84
CA SER A 73 -5.65 1.45 -8.05
C SER A 73 -5.37 2.36 -6.86
N PHE A 74 -4.15 2.26 -6.32
CA PHE A 74 -3.64 3.12 -5.26
C PHE A 74 -2.58 4.05 -5.80
N TYR A 75 -2.70 5.33 -5.48
CA TYR A 75 -1.78 6.39 -5.90
C TYR A 75 -0.93 6.85 -4.74
N CYS A 76 0.34 7.07 -4.97
CA CYS A 76 1.27 7.60 -4.00
C CYS A 76 2.40 8.37 -4.68
N LYS A 77 2.93 9.39 -4.02
CA LYS A 77 4.14 10.08 -4.46
C LYS A 77 5.28 9.75 -3.50
N PRO A 78 6.33 9.03 -3.94
CA PRO A 78 7.51 8.80 -3.13
C PRO A 78 8.11 10.11 -2.61
N GLN A 79 8.59 10.10 -1.37
CA GLN A 79 9.19 11.26 -0.70
C GLN A 79 10.49 10.82 -0.03
N GLU A 80 11.33 11.76 0.38
CA GLU A 80 12.61 11.49 1.06
C GLU A 80 12.46 10.65 2.32
N TYR A 81 11.36 10.82 3.08
CA TYR A 81 11.11 10.02 4.29
C TYR A 81 10.79 8.53 4.01
N HIS A 82 10.67 8.15 2.74
CA HIS A 82 10.57 6.75 2.31
C HIS A 82 11.93 6.14 1.95
N TYR A 83 13.04 6.90 2.05
CA TYR A 83 14.34 6.44 1.58
C TYR A 83 14.98 5.40 2.52
N ASN A 84 15.79 4.56 1.91
CA ASN A 84 16.75 3.72 2.59
C ASN A 84 18.08 4.48 2.80
N PRO A 85 19.03 3.94 3.60
CA PRO A 85 20.30 4.60 3.84
C PRO A 85 21.21 4.76 2.61
N VAL A 86 20.89 4.15 1.47
CA VAL A 86 21.67 4.26 0.23
C VAL A 86 21.10 5.27 -0.76
N GLY A 87 20.12 6.07 -0.33
CA GLY A 87 19.62 7.22 -1.09
C GLY A 87 18.57 6.93 -2.16
N SER A 88 17.85 5.83 -2.04
CA SER A 88 16.70 5.51 -2.89
C SER A 88 15.47 5.14 -2.04
N VAL A 89 14.28 5.14 -2.62
CA VAL A 89 13.06 4.71 -1.95
C VAL A 89 13.22 3.27 -1.47
N HIS A 90 12.93 3.02 -0.19
CA HIS A 90 13.01 1.71 0.43
C HIS A 90 12.04 0.73 -0.24
N GLY A 91 12.47 -0.51 -0.48
CA GLY A 91 11.62 -1.55 -1.08
C GLY A 91 10.32 -1.80 -0.29
N GLY A 92 10.34 -1.61 1.02
CA GLY A 92 9.15 -1.66 1.86
C GLY A 92 8.04 -0.69 1.46
N PHE A 93 8.36 0.45 0.85
CA PHE A 93 7.37 1.38 0.29
C PHE A 93 6.56 0.70 -0.82
N ALA A 94 7.23 0.12 -1.82
CA ALA A 94 6.55 -0.58 -2.92
C ALA A 94 5.78 -1.81 -2.40
N ALA A 95 6.36 -2.56 -1.45
CA ALA A 95 5.70 -3.71 -0.85
C ALA A 95 4.40 -3.32 -0.14
N THR A 96 4.42 -2.26 0.69
CA THR A 96 3.24 -1.78 1.41
C THR A 96 2.16 -1.26 0.46
N LEU A 97 2.56 -0.54 -0.61
CA LEU A 97 1.61 -0.01 -1.59
C LEU A 97 0.94 -1.15 -2.38
N LEU A 98 1.72 -2.15 -2.79
CA LEU A 98 1.22 -3.33 -3.50
C LEU A 98 0.35 -4.23 -2.61
N ASP A 99 0.76 -4.46 -1.35
CA ASP A 99 -0.02 -5.21 -0.36
C ASP A 99 -1.38 -4.56 -0.10
N SER A 100 -1.37 -3.25 0.17
CA SER A 100 -2.61 -2.48 0.40
C SER A 100 -3.54 -2.52 -0.82
N CYS A 101 -2.98 -2.39 -2.03
CA CYS A 101 -3.74 -2.44 -3.27
C CYS A 101 -4.35 -3.83 -3.51
N ASN A 102 -3.55 -4.90 -3.36
CA ASN A 102 -4.00 -6.27 -3.55
C ASN A 102 -5.04 -6.68 -2.50
N GLY A 103 -4.81 -6.33 -1.22
CA GLY A 103 -5.75 -6.59 -0.13
C GLY A 103 -7.10 -5.91 -0.35
N VAL A 104 -7.12 -4.62 -0.76
CA VAL A 104 -8.38 -3.92 -1.06
C VAL A 104 -9.02 -4.49 -2.34
N THR A 105 -8.24 -4.93 -3.33
CA THR A 105 -8.75 -5.63 -4.51
C THR A 105 -9.51 -6.90 -4.12
N ALA A 106 -8.94 -7.73 -3.24
CA ALA A 106 -9.62 -8.91 -2.72
C ALA A 106 -10.87 -8.51 -1.91
N GLN A 107 -10.73 -7.51 -1.03
CA GLN A 107 -11.78 -7.04 -0.14
C GLN A 107 -13.01 -6.51 -0.91
N CYS A 108 -12.81 -5.83 -2.03
CA CYS A 108 -13.87 -5.31 -2.91
C CYS A 108 -14.60 -6.37 -3.73
N ASN A 109 -14.20 -7.63 -3.62
CA ASN A 109 -14.82 -8.78 -4.32
C ASN A 109 -15.31 -9.86 -3.34
N LEU A 110 -15.62 -9.48 -2.10
CA LEU A 110 -16.16 -10.36 -1.07
C LEU A 110 -17.59 -9.99 -0.70
N ASP A 111 -18.37 -11.02 -0.41
CA ASP A 111 -19.72 -10.87 0.13
C ASP A 111 -19.71 -10.28 1.54
N LYS A 112 -20.87 -9.79 1.97
CA LYS A 112 -21.10 -9.31 3.33
C LYS A 112 -20.81 -10.41 4.35
N GLY A 113 -20.17 -10.05 5.47
CA GLY A 113 -19.79 -10.98 6.54
C GLY A 113 -18.45 -11.68 6.29
N PHE A 114 -17.75 -11.34 5.19
CA PHE A 114 -16.42 -11.87 4.92
C PHE A 114 -15.39 -10.74 4.84
N ILE A 115 -14.16 -11.05 5.28
CA ILE A 115 -12.99 -10.21 5.11
C ILE A 115 -11.85 -11.02 4.48
N SER A 116 -10.86 -10.35 3.91
CA SER A 116 -9.61 -10.99 3.51
C SER A 116 -8.43 -10.48 4.34
N LEU A 117 -7.45 -11.37 4.54
CA LEU A 117 -6.15 -11.05 5.12
C LEU A 117 -5.05 -11.65 4.26
N THR A 118 -3.96 -10.92 4.08
CA THR A 118 -2.80 -11.37 3.32
C THR A 118 -2.11 -12.53 4.03
N LEU A 119 -1.97 -13.68 3.36
CA LEU A 119 -1.17 -14.83 3.82
C LEU A 119 0.26 -14.74 3.37
N ASP A 120 0.48 -14.35 2.13
CA ASP A 120 1.79 -14.15 1.56
C ASP A 120 1.78 -13.01 0.53
N LEU A 121 2.94 -12.39 0.37
CA LEU A 121 3.19 -11.37 -0.63
C LEU A 121 4.60 -11.57 -1.18
N LYS A 122 4.72 -11.85 -2.47
CA LYS A 122 5.99 -11.86 -3.16
C LYS A 122 6.12 -10.61 -4.02
N VAL A 123 7.17 -9.84 -3.82
CA VAL A 123 7.45 -8.63 -4.59
C VAL A 123 8.72 -8.80 -5.43
N ASN A 124 8.65 -8.41 -6.69
CA ASN A 124 9.81 -8.29 -7.57
C ASN A 124 10.07 -6.81 -7.84
N TYR A 125 11.24 -6.32 -7.45
CA TYR A 125 11.68 -4.94 -7.65
C TYR A 125 12.44 -4.85 -8.97
N LEU A 126 11.89 -4.13 -9.93
CA LEU A 126 12.42 -4.07 -11.29
C LEU A 126 13.23 -2.81 -11.54
N ARG A 127 12.89 -1.71 -10.85
CA ARG A 127 13.56 -0.41 -11.01
C ARG A 127 13.58 0.35 -9.71
N PRO A 128 14.67 1.10 -9.41
CA PRO A 128 14.72 1.99 -8.26
C PRO A 128 13.76 3.17 -8.44
N MET A 129 13.30 3.70 -7.31
CA MET A 129 12.52 4.93 -7.22
C MET A 129 13.24 5.97 -6.38
N THR A 130 12.97 7.25 -6.67
CA THR A 130 13.38 8.42 -5.88
C THR A 130 12.18 9.35 -5.71
N ALA A 131 12.33 10.43 -4.94
CA ALA A 131 11.31 11.48 -4.86
C ALA A 131 11.01 12.12 -6.24
N ASP A 132 11.99 12.13 -7.15
CA ASP A 132 11.85 12.62 -8.52
C ASP A 132 11.11 11.66 -9.46
N THR A 133 10.83 10.42 -9.02
CA THR A 133 10.01 9.48 -9.80
C THR A 133 8.60 10.05 -10.07
N GLY A 134 8.15 10.97 -9.19
CA GLY A 134 6.80 11.51 -9.28
C GLY A 134 5.74 10.56 -8.75
N GLU A 135 4.50 10.73 -9.18
CA GLU A 135 3.40 9.86 -8.75
C GLU A 135 3.55 8.45 -9.32
N VAL A 136 3.34 7.47 -8.46
CA VAL A 136 3.32 6.05 -8.81
C VAL A 136 1.93 5.46 -8.53
N VAL A 137 1.56 4.45 -9.31
CA VAL A 137 0.26 3.79 -9.22
C VAL A 137 0.46 2.30 -9.05
N ALA A 138 -0.06 1.75 -7.95
CA ALA A 138 -0.22 0.32 -7.79
C ALA A 138 -1.61 -0.09 -8.28
N THR A 139 -1.70 -1.14 -9.08
CA THR A 139 -2.96 -1.69 -9.58
C THR A 139 -3.04 -3.16 -9.25
N GLY A 140 -4.13 -3.58 -8.59
CA GLY A 140 -4.41 -4.97 -8.25
C GLY A 140 -5.38 -5.61 -9.25
N ASN A 141 -5.16 -6.89 -9.55
CA ASN A 141 -6.01 -7.67 -10.45
C ASN A 141 -6.18 -9.09 -9.91
N ILE A 142 -7.43 -9.55 -9.74
CA ILE A 142 -7.71 -10.91 -9.27
C ILE A 142 -7.36 -11.90 -10.39
N THR A 143 -6.39 -12.77 -10.09
CA THR A 143 -6.02 -13.89 -10.97
C THR A 143 -6.99 -15.07 -10.80
N LYS A 144 -7.40 -15.31 -9.53
CA LYS A 144 -8.36 -16.36 -9.19
C LYS A 144 -9.05 -16.05 -7.88
N SER A 145 -10.37 -16.14 -7.87
CA SER A 145 -11.17 -16.14 -6.65
C SER A 145 -11.66 -17.58 -6.34
N GLY A 146 -11.29 -18.08 -5.17
CA GLY A 146 -11.71 -19.37 -4.64
C GLY A 146 -12.60 -19.21 -3.41
N ARG A 147 -13.10 -20.32 -2.85
CA ARG A 147 -13.95 -20.29 -1.64
C ARG A 147 -13.19 -19.90 -0.36
N LYS A 148 -11.90 -20.15 -0.29
CA LYS A 148 -11.08 -19.91 0.93
C LYS A 148 -9.96 -18.91 0.71
N VAL A 149 -9.52 -18.75 -0.53
CA VAL A 149 -8.42 -17.85 -0.88
C VAL A 149 -8.69 -17.15 -2.20
N ILE A 150 -8.14 -15.94 -2.30
CA ILE A 150 -8.09 -15.14 -3.53
C ILE A 150 -6.63 -14.94 -3.89
N PHE A 151 -6.28 -15.10 -5.16
CA PHE A 151 -4.97 -14.79 -5.70
C PHE A 151 -5.04 -13.47 -6.45
N VAL A 152 -4.13 -12.55 -6.13
CA VAL A 152 -4.10 -11.21 -6.72
C VAL A 152 -2.71 -10.93 -7.26
N ASP A 153 -2.65 -10.43 -8.50
CA ASP A 153 -1.44 -9.88 -9.10
C ASP A 153 -1.45 -8.36 -9.01
N GLY A 154 -0.33 -7.78 -8.59
CA GLY A 154 -0.15 -6.34 -8.46
C GLY A 154 0.96 -5.82 -9.36
N GLU A 155 0.75 -4.66 -9.95
CA GLU A 155 1.76 -3.90 -10.71
C GLU A 155 1.93 -2.51 -10.10
N LEU A 156 3.17 -2.04 -10.00
CA LEU A 156 3.51 -0.66 -9.63
C LEU A 156 4.17 0.02 -10.81
N LYS A 157 3.58 1.13 -11.27
CA LYS A 157 4.05 1.90 -12.43
C LYS A 157 4.23 3.37 -12.09
N ASP A 158 5.13 4.06 -12.80
CA ASP A 158 5.23 5.51 -12.78
C ASP A 158 4.23 6.17 -13.74
N SER A 159 4.19 7.51 -13.74
CA SER A 159 3.34 8.31 -14.61
C SER A 159 3.58 8.12 -16.12
N ASN A 160 4.73 7.57 -16.50
CA ASN A 160 5.07 7.21 -17.87
C ASN A 160 4.72 5.76 -18.21
N ASN A 161 3.92 5.10 -17.36
CA ASN A 161 3.54 3.68 -17.48
C ASN A 161 4.73 2.69 -17.44
N LYS A 162 5.86 3.10 -16.87
CA LYS A 162 7.04 2.27 -16.72
C LYS A 162 6.89 1.38 -15.49
N LEU A 163 7.00 0.07 -15.67
CA LEU A 163 6.86 -0.91 -14.60
C LEU A 163 8.03 -0.83 -13.62
N LEU A 164 7.75 -0.57 -12.35
CA LEU A 164 8.71 -0.38 -11.26
C LEU A 164 8.84 -1.63 -10.39
N ALA A 165 7.71 -2.26 -10.08
CA ALA A 165 7.65 -3.50 -9.31
C ALA A 165 6.40 -4.31 -9.70
N THR A 166 6.43 -5.61 -9.40
CA THR A 166 5.27 -6.49 -9.45
C THR A 166 5.11 -7.23 -8.14
N ALA A 167 3.88 -7.63 -7.83
CA ALA A 167 3.62 -8.50 -6.69
C ALA A 167 2.63 -9.60 -7.06
N THR A 168 2.73 -10.72 -6.36
CA THR A 168 1.67 -11.72 -6.26
C THR A 168 1.32 -11.89 -4.80
N SER A 169 0.04 -11.96 -4.46
CA SER A 169 -0.41 -12.21 -3.10
C SER A 169 -1.48 -13.29 -3.04
N THR A 170 -1.55 -13.94 -1.88
CA THR A 170 -2.62 -14.86 -1.51
C THR A 170 -3.37 -14.28 -0.33
N GLU A 171 -4.65 -14.04 -0.52
CA GLU A 171 -5.57 -13.49 0.49
C GLU A 171 -6.46 -14.60 1.03
N ILE A 172 -6.41 -14.86 2.35
CA ILE A 172 -7.36 -15.80 2.98
C ILE A 172 -8.69 -15.12 3.23
N ILE A 173 -9.78 -15.82 2.94
CA ILE A 173 -11.16 -15.38 3.22
C ILE A 173 -11.56 -15.86 4.61
N ILE A 174 -12.01 -14.94 5.46
CA ILE A 174 -12.45 -15.21 6.83
C ILE A 174 -13.88 -14.73 6.98
N GLU A 175 -14.74 -15.59 7.51
CA GLU A 175 -16.10 -15.25 7.96
C GLU A 175 -16.04 -14.57 9.32
N VAL A 176 -16.75 -13.44 9.52
CA VAL A 176 -16.70 -12.57 10.69
C VAL A 176 -18.10 -12.20 11.20
#